data_6293028ccacbd9351acbb0fc50fea68b
#
_entry.id   6293028ccacbd9351acbb0fc50fea68b
#
_cell.length_a   1.000
_cell.length_b   1.000
_cell.length_c   1.000
_cell.angle_alpha   90.00
_cell.angle_beta   90.00
_cell.angle_gamma   90.00
#
_symmetry.space_group_name_H-M   'P 1'
#
loop_
_entity.id
_entity.type
_entity.pdbx_description
1 polymer ?
#
loop_
_entity_poly.entity_id
_entity_poly.type
_entity_poly.pdbx_seq_one_letter_code
_entity_poly.pdbx_strand_id
1 'polypeptide(L)'
;RSVIGDIVVQEKAAWFFCQNKMTEFFLENLCRVRHTNILITKVEDSDEFPRPVLESVSGTCASVRLDSLISLAFKTSRSSMVSYIEGGQVFVNGKLITSNGYEPKDGDIISVRGKGRFIFDGVSHQTKKGRCSVRIMRYV
;
A
#
# COMPACT_ATOMS: atom_id res chain seq x y z
N ARG A 1 -13.83 -15.89 -3.45
CA ARG A 1 -12.75 -14.99 -2.98
C ARG A 1 -11.42 -15.20 -3.71
N SER A 2 -11.02 -16.44 -3.93
CA SER A 2 -9.76 -16.77 -4.59
C SER A 2 -9.68 -16.34 -6.06
N VAL A 3 -10.82 -16.03 -6.70
CA VAL A 3 -10.90 -15.64 -8.11
C VAL A 3 -10.97 -14.12 -8.31
N ILE A 4 -11.12 -13.36 -7.22
CA ILE A 4 -11.16 -11.89 -7.25
C ILE A 4 -9.89 -11.36 -6.61
N GLY A 5 -9.20 -10.46 -7.33
CA GLY A 5 -8.05 -9.73 -6.82
C GLY A 5 -8.43 -8.42 -6.16
N ASP A 6 -7.60 -7.40 -6.35
CA ASP A 6 -7.81 -6.09 -5.76
C ASP A 6 -9.09 -5.41 -6.25
N ILE A 7 -9.72 -4.64 -5.37
CA ILE A 7 -10.89 -3.83 -5.66
C ILE A 7 -10.53 -2.36 -5.42
N VAL A 8 -10.74 -1.52 -6.43
CA VAL A 8 -10.51 -0.07 -6.35
C VAL A 8 -11.86 0.62 -6.48
N VAL A 9 -12.22 1.46 -5.50
CA VAL A 9 -13.50 2.14 -5.46
C VAL A 9 -13.29 3.65 -5.63
N GLN A 10 -14.05 4.24 -6.54
CA GLN A 10 -14.18 5.69 -6.73
C GLN A 10 -15.64 6.11 -6.53
N GLU A 11 -15.91 7.41 -6.57
CA GLU A 11 -17.21 7.98 -6.24
C GLU A 11 -18.40 7.35 -7.01
N LYS A 12 -18.23 7.12 -8.31
CA LYS A 12 -19.30 6.59 -9.20
C LYS A 12 -18.98 5.26 -9.86
N ALA A 13 -17.82 4.72 -9.60
CA ALA A 13 -17.38 3.49 -10.24
C ALA A 13 -16.43 2.71 -9.33
N ALA A 14 -16.34 1.42 -9.58
CA ALA A 14 -15.38 0.55 -8.92
C ALA A 14 -14.76 -0.38 -9.95
N TRP A 15 -13.50 -0.73 -9.74
CA TRP A 15 -12.77 -1.67 -10.57
C TRP A 15 -12.35 -2.86 -9.72
N PHE A 16 -12.37 -4.04 -10.30
CA PHE A 16 -11.82 -5.22 -9.64
C PHE A 16 -11.12 -6.11 -10.65
N PHE A 17 -10.12 -6.82 -10.17
CA PHE A 17 -9.42 -7.83 -10.95
C PHE A 17 -10.03 -9.20 -10.69
N CYS A 18 -10.14 -10.02 -11.73
CA CYS A 18 -10.55 -11.40 -11.60
C CYS A 18 -9.72 -12.29 -12.52
N GLN A 19 -9.77 -13.59 -12.29
CA GLN A 19 -9.17 -14.53 -13.22
C GLN A 19 -9.91 -14.49 -14.58
N ASN A 20 -9.18 -14.57 -15.69
CA ASN A 20 -9.74 -14.46 -17.03
C ASN A 20 -10.90 -15.44 -17.27
N LYS A 21 -10.82 -16.65 -16.73
CA LYS A 21 -11.86 -17.66 -16.83
C LYS A 21 -13.19 -17.25 -16.18
N MET A 22 -13.18 -16.26 -15.30
CA MET A 22 -14.37 -15.77 -14.57
C MET A 22 -14.97 -14.51 -15.17
N THR A 23 -14.33 -13.90 -16.18
CA THR A 23 -14.76 -12.63 -16.76
C THR A 23 -16.20 -12.71 -17.28
N GLU A 24 -16.52 -13.69 -18.10
CA GLU A 24 -17.88 -13.87 -18.67
C GLU A 24 -18.91 -14.13 -17.59
N PHE A 25 -18.57 -14.91 -16.57
CA PHE A 25 -19.45 -15.17 -15.45
C PHE A 25 -19.86 -13.86 -14.73
N PHE A 26 -18.90 -12.98 -14.46
CA PHE A 26 -19.19 -11.69 -13.82
C PHE A 26 -19.98 -10.76 -14.73
N LEU A 27 -19.67 -10.72 -16.03
CA LEU A 27 -20.41 -9.91 -17.00
C LEU A 27 -21.87 -10.31 -17.11
N GLU A 28 -22.17 -11.61 -17.02
CA GLU A 28 -23.53 -12.13 -17.14
C GLU A 28 -24.33 -12.08 -15.83
N ASN A 29 -23.66 -12.21 -14.68
CA ASN A 29 -24.34 -12.45 -13.40
C ASN A 29 -24.22 -11.30 -12.40
N LEU A 30 -23.18 -10.47 -12.47
CA LEU A 30 -22.99 -9.37 -11.54
C LEU A 30 -23.71 -8.12 -12.04
N CYS A 31 -24.95 -7.91 -11.58
CA CYS A 31 -25.78 -6.76 -11.98
C CYS A 31 -26.24 -5.92 -10.79
N ARG A 32 -25.91 -6.32 -9.58
CA ARG A 32 -26.33 -5.63 -8.36
C ARG A 32 -25.34 -5.85 -7.23
N VAL A 33 -25.03 -4.78 -6.52
CA VAL A 33 -24.25 -4.84 -5.28
C VAL A 33 -25.10 -4.25 -4.16
N ARG A 34 -25.45 -5.09 -3.18
CA ARG A 34 -26.39 -4.75 -2.11
C ARG A 34 -27.73 -4.25 -2.70
N HIS A 35 -28.03 -2.98 -2.53
CA HIS A 35 -29.27 -2.36 -3.03
C HIS A 35 -29.07 -1.53 -4.29
N THR A 36 -27.85 -1.51 -4.86
CA THR A 36 -27.50 -0.69 -6.01
C THR A 36 -27.38 -1.55 -7.27
N ASN A 37 -28.14 -1.22 -8.29
CA ASN A 37 -27.99 -1.80 -9.62
C ASN A 37 -26.73 -1.22 -10.26
N ILE A 38 -25.95 -2.09 -10.92
CA ILE A 38 -24.69 -1.71 -11.55
C ILE A 38 -24.66 -2.16 -13.00
N LEU A 39 -23.89 -1.43 -13.80
CA LEU A 39 -23.52 -1.83 -15.14
C LEU A 39 -22.05 -2.27 -15.11
N ILE A 40 -21.80 -3.51 -15.52
CA ILE A 40 -20.46 -4.08 -15.54
C ILE A 40 -19.92 -4.16 -16.96
N THR A 41 -18.67 -3.76 -17.16
CA THR A 41 -17.98 -3.85 -18.43
C THR A 41 -16.57 -4.37 -18.24
N LYS A 42 -16.05 -5.06 -19.25
CA LYS A 42 -14.65 -5.51 -19.25
C LYS A 42 -13.75 -4.36 -19.69
N VAL A 43 -12.71 -4.08 -18.90
CA VAL A 43 -11.67 -3.10 -19.24
C VAL A 43 -10.45 -3.86 -19.74
N GLU A 44 -10.10 -3.65 -21.00
CA GLU A 44 -8.94 -4.30 -21.62
C GLU A 44 -7.70 -3.39 -21.63
N ASP A 45 -7.92 -2.08 -21.60
CA ASP A 45 -6.85 -1.09 -21.64
C ASP A 45 -6.56 -0.56 -20.23
N SER A 46 -5.30 -0.58 -19.86
CA SER A 46 -4.82 -0.06 -18.59
C SER A 46 -5.03 1.44 -18.40
N ASP A 47 -5.29 2.18 -19.48
CA ASP A 47 -5.50 3.63 -19.42
C ASP A 47 -6.82 4.02 -18.73
N GLU A 48 -7.82 3.14 -18.77
CA GLU A 48 -9.10 3.35 -18.10
C GLU A 48 -9.05 3.00 -16.60
N PHE A 49 -8.02 2.27 -16.19
CA PHE A 49 -7.88 1.87 -14.79
C PHE A 49 -7.31 3.03 -13.95
N PRO A 50 -7.92 3.35 -12.81
CA PRO A 50 -7.42 4.43 -11.95
C PRO A 50 -6.05 4.07 -11.41
N ARG A 51 -5.08 4.92 -11.67
CA ARG A 51 -3.73 4.75 -11.14
C ARG A 51 -3.69 5.20 -9.68
N PRO A 52 -2.96 4.51 -8.83
CA PRO A 52 -2.80 4.94 -7.44
C PRO A 52 -2.13 6.31 -7.40
N VAL A 53 -2.66 7.19 -6.56
CA VAL A 53 -2.05 8.49 -6.30
C VAL A 53 -1.02 8.31 -5.20
N LEU A 54 0.21 8.74 -5.47
CA LEU A 54 1.32 8.63 -4.55
C LEU A 54 1.79 10.02 -4.10
N GLU A 55 2.02 10.18 -2.82
CA GLU A 55 2.59 11.38 -2.22
C GLU A 55 4.04 11.10 -1.81
N SER A 56 4.97 11.94 -2.29
CA SER A 56 6.37 11.82 -1.90
C SER A 56 6.59 12.43 -0.52
N VAL A 57 7.18 11.67 0.38
CA VAL A 57 7.56 12.12 1.71
C VAL A 57 9.06 11.87 1.90
N SER A 58 9.78 12.92 2.26
CA SER A 58 11.22 12.83 2.53
C SER A 58 11.51 13.20 3.97
N GLY A 59 12.55 12.62 4.52
CA GLY A 59 12.97 12.90 5.89
C GLY A 59 14.32 12.27 6.18
N THR A 60 14.76 12.41 7.40
CA THR A 60 16.02 11.84 7.87
C THR A 60 15.79 10.88 9.02
N CYS A 61 16.58 9.83 9.09
CA CYS A 61 16.60 8.89 10.20
C CYS A 61 18.04 8.48 10.53
N ALA A 62 18.27 8.08 11.77
CA ALA A 62 19.60 7.65 12.21
C ALA A 62 20.02 6.35 11.50
N SER A 63 19.07 5.48 11.25
CA SER A 63 19.27 4.24 10.51
C SER A 63 17.97 3.86 9.77
N VAL A 64 18.11 3.11 8.68
CA VAL A 64 16.95 2.61 7.91
C VAL A 64 16.33 1.44 8.65
N ARG A 65 15.31 1.73 9.44
CA ARG A 65 14.58 0.74 10.25
C ARG A 65 13.09 0.85 9.96
N LEU A 66 12.39 -0.27 10.09
CA LEU A 66 10.95 -0.33 9.85
C LEU A 66 10.18 0.68 10.72
N ASP A 67 10.47 0.75 12.02
CA ASP A 67 9.83 1.69 12.94
C ASP A 67 10.06 3.17 12.54
N SER A 68 11.25 3.49 12.07
CA SER A 68 11.61 4.84 11.63
C SER A 68 10.87 5.24 10.35
N LEU A 69 10.80 4.34 9.38
CA LEU A 69 10.13 4.61 8.11
C LEU A 69 8.61 4.76 8.30
N ILE A 70 8.00 3.92 9.12
CA ILE A 70 6.56 4.00 9.41
C ILE A 70 6.23 5.32 10.11
N SER A 71 7.02 5.71 11.10
CA SER A 71 6.79 6.97 11.81
C SER A 71 6.92 8.19 10.88
N LEU A 72 7.86 8.14 9.94
CA LEU A 72 8.00 9.19 8.91
C LEU A 72 6.79 9.23 7.97
N ALA A 73 6.35 8.06 7.48
CA ALA A 73 5.25 7.95 6.52
C ALA A 73 3.94 8.49 7.07
N PHE A 74 3.65 8.22 8.33
CA PHE A 74 2.35 8.54 8.93
C PHE A 74 2.43 9.68 9.98
N LYS A 75 3.59 10.33 10.07
CA LYS A 75 3.84 11.46 10.98
C LYS A 75 3.46 11.14 12.43
N THR A 76 3.93 9.99 12.90
CA THR A 76 3.65 9.46 14.23
C THR A 76 4.94 9.26 15.02
N SER A 77 4.84 8.99 16.33
CA SER A 77 6.01 8.68 17.13
C SER A 77 6.51 7.25 16.85
N ARG A 78 7.82 7.03 16.96
CA ARG A 78 8.39 5.69 16.82
C ARG A 78 7.85 4.74 17.88
N SER A 79 7.68 5.21 19.10
CA SER A 79 7.16 4.39 20.23
C SER A 79 5.75 3.85 19.95
N SER A 80 4.88 4.66 19.34
CA SER A 80 3.54 4.16 18.97
C SER A 80 3.61 3.13 17.83
N MET A 81 4.56 3.27 16.91
CA MET A 81 4.72 2.32 15.81
C MET A 81 5.32 0.98 16.26
N VAL A 82 6.12 0.97 17.31
CA VAL A 82 6.63 -0.27 17.92
C VAL A 82 5.47 -1.21 18.30
N SER A 83 4.43 -0.69 18.92
CA SER A 83 3.26 -1.51 19.29
C SER A 83 2.51 -2.07 18.07
N TYR A 84 2.43 -1.33 16.96
CA TYR A 84 1.86 -1.83 15.70
C TYR A 84 2.69 -2.97 15.11
N ILE A 85 4.00 -2.83 15.10
CA ILE A 85 4.91 -3.85 14.55
C ILE A 85 4.85 -5.13 15.39
N GLU A 86 5.02 -5.00 16.69
CA GLU A 86 4.99 -6.13 17.63
C GLU A 86 3.61 -6.79 17.69
N GLY A 87 2.55 -6.00 17.49
CA GLY A 87 1.16 -6.47 17.47
C GLY A 87 0.74 -7.18 16.17
N GLY A 88 1.65 -7.38 15.22
CA GLY A 88 1.34 -8.11 13.98
C GLY A 88 0.51 -7.34 12.97
N GLN A 89 0.60 -6.01 12.95
CA GLN A 89 -0.18 -5.15 12.07
C GLN A 89 0.62 -4.58 10.89
N VAL A 90 1.89 -4.99 10.74
CA VAL A 90 2.79 -4.47 9.71
C VAL A 90 3.28 -5.60 8.81
N PHE A 91 3.21 -5.35 7.50
CA PHE A 91 3.61 -6.29 6.46
C PHE A 91 4.59 -5.62 5.51
N VAL A 92 5.62 -6.35 5.10
CA VAL A 92 6.57 -5.92 4.07
C VAL A 92 6.45 -6.87 2.90
N ASN A 93 6.06 -6.37 1.73
CA ASN A 93 5.78 -7.16 0.53
C ASN A 93 4.79 -8.32 0.80
N GLY A 94 3.80 -8.05 1.64
CA GLY A 94 2.79 -9.02 2.03
C GLY A 94 3.21 -10.01 3.13
N LYS A 95 4.45 -9.95 3.60
CA LYS A 95 4.96 -10.82 4.65
C LYS A 95 4.89 -10.12 6.01
N LEU A 96 4.34 -10.81 7.01
CA LEU A 96 4.26 -10.29 8.38
C LEU A 96 5.65 -10.08 8.97
N ILE A 97 5.91 -8.87 9.46
CA ILE A 97 7.15 -8.51 10.15
C ILE A 97 6.80 -8.01 11.55
N THR A 98 7.43 -8.58 12.55
CA THR A 98 7.24 -8.22 13.97
C THR A 98 8.49 -7.62 14.61
N SER A 99 9.58 -7.52 13.87
CA SER A 99 10.83 -6.93 14.33
C SER A 99 10.88 -5.43 14.03
N ASN A 100 11.00 -4.60 15.05
CA ASN A 100 11.10 -3.15 14.92
C ASN A 100 12.34 -2.71 14.15
N GLY A 101 13.42 -3.44 14.32
CA GLY A 101 14.71 -3.17 13.69
C GLY A 101 14.86 -3.78 12.30
N TYR A 102 13.81 -4.35 11.74
CA TYR A 102 13.84 -4.85 10.36
C TYR A 102 14.30 -3.73 9.41
N GLU A 103 15.22 -4.05 8.52
CA GLU A 103 15.78 -3.10 7.56
C GLU A 103 15.12 -3.27 6.18
N PRO A 104 14.13 -2.42 5.84
CA PRO A 104 13.54 -2.45 4.49
C PRO A 104 14.55 -2.13 3.41
N LYS A 105 14.35 -2.72 2.25
CA LYS A 105 15.17 -2.49 1.05
C LYS A 105 14.46 -1.54 0.10
N ASP A 106 15.22 -0.89 -0.76
CA ASP A 106 14.69 -0.03 -1.81
C ASP A 106 13.66 -0.79 -2.66
N GLY A 107 12.49 -0.18 -2.83
CA GLY A 107 11.37 -0.78 -3.54
C GLY A 107 10.41 -1.61 -2.69
N ASP A 108 10.73 -1.86 -1.42
CA ASP A 108 9.82 -2.60 -0.53
C ASP A 108 8.52 -1.84 -0.30
N ILE A 109 7.41 -2.57 -0.32
CA ILE A 109 6.08 -2.04 -0.02
C ILE A 109 5.73 -2.39 1.41
N ILE A 110 5.55 -1.38 2.25
CA ILE A 110 5.20 -1.53 3.65
C ILE A 110 3.71 -1.22 3.83
N SER A 111 2.97 -2.14 4.43
CA SER A 111 1.54 -1.99 4.73
C SER A 111 1.33 -1.99 6.23
N VAL A 112 0.59 -1.00 6.73
CA VAL A 112 0.24 -0.87 8.15
C VAL A 112 -1.27 -0.88 8.29
N ARG A 113 -1.82 -1.87 8.96
CA ARG A 113 -3.27 -1.99 9.15
C ARG A 113 -3.85 -0.74 9.80
N GLY A 114 -4.94 -0.23 9.24
CA GLY A 114 -5.62 0.96 9.73
C GLY A 114 -4.95 2.29 9.42
N LYS A 115 -3.77 2.29 8.79
CA LYS A 115 -3.04 3.51 8.43
C LYS A 115 -2.78 3.66 6.94
N GLY A 116 -2.49 2.58 6.23
CA GLY A 116 -2.25 2.61 4.79
C GLY A 116 -0.96 1.92 4.36
N ARG A 117 -0.48 2.29 3.17
CA ARG A 117 0.71 1.69 2.55
C ARG A 117 1.65 2.76 2.04
N PHE A 118 2.93 2.41 1.95
CA PHE A 118 3.92 3.23 1.28
C PHE A 118 5.02 2.34 0.67
N ILE A 119 5.73 2.91 -0.29
CA ILE A 119 6.90 2.29 -0.92
C ILE A 119 8.15 2.98 -0.37
N PHE A 120 9.13 2.21 0.08
CA PHE A 120 10.43 2.74 0.42
C PHE A 120 11.23 3.01 -0.86
N ASP A 121 11.50 4.28 -1.15
CA ASP A 121 12.18 4.72 -2.38
C ASP A 121 13.67 5.02 -2.15
N GLY A 122 14.26 4.35 -1.19
CA GLY A 122 15.68 4.33 -0.97
C GLY A 122 16.28 5.48 -0.15
N VAL A 123 17.58 5.42 0.03
CA VAL A 123 18.39 6.44 0.69
C VAL A 123 19.00 7.32 -0.38
N SER A 124 18.73 8.63 -0.35
CA SER A 124 19.30 9.56 -1.33
C SER A 124 20.75 9.95 -1.01
N HIS A 125 21.03 10.20 0.26
CA HIS A 125 22.38 10.55 0.72
C HIS A 125 22.47 10.47 2.25
N GLN A 126 23.69 10.50 2.77
CA GLN A 126 23.92 10.70 4.19
C GLN A 126 24.12 12.20 4.48
N THR A 127 23.55 12.67 5.58
CA THR A 127 23.74 14.04 6.04
C THR A 127 25.11 14.21 6.69
N LYS A 128 25.56 15.45 6.87
CA LYS A 128 26.83 15.76 7.54
C LYS A 128 26.92 15.17 8.96
N LYS A 129 25.77 14.94 9.61
CA LYS A 129 25.68 14.34 10.95
C LYS A 129 25.59 12.80 10.92
N GLY A 130 25.77 12.18 9.76
CA GLY A 130 25.72 10.73 9.61
C GLY A 130 24.30 10.14 9.56
N ARG A 131 23.28 10.96 9.44
CA ARG A 131 21.89 10.49 9.29
C ARG A 131 21.62 10.14 7.84
N CYS A 132 20.70 9.20 7.62
CA CYS A 132 20.25 8.82 6.29
C CYS A 132 19.10 9.72 5.84
N SER A 133 19.24 10.35 4.68
CA SER A 133 18.13 11.03 4.01
C SER A 133 17.38 10.00 3.18
N VAL A 134 16.11 9.77 3.52
CA VAL A 134 15.27 8.74 2.90
C VAL A 134 14.07 9.36 2.20
N ARG A 135 13.58 8.68 1.17
CA ARG A 135 12.35 9.04 0.48
C ARG A 135 11.39 7.86 0.48
N ILE A 136 10.14 8.17 0.68
CA ILE A 136 9.06 7.20 0.60
C ILE A 136 7.95 7.75 -0.28
N MET A 137 7.21 6.84 -0.92
CA MET A 137 6.02 7.16 -1.72
C MET A 137 4.81 6.58 -1.00
N ARG A 138 3.98 7.44 -0.44
CA ARG A 138 2.80 7.03 0.33
C ARG A 138 1.57 6.98 -0.59
N TYR A 139 0.82 5.91 -0.51
CA TYR A 139 -0.48 5.79 -1.18
C TYR A 139 -1.50 6.68 -0.48
N VAL A 140 -2.16 7.51 -1.25
CA VAL A 140 -3.15 8.47 -0.73
C VAL A 140 -4.57 8.03 -1.08
#